data_54eaabb80d3349a4c36d5b1341c8cff3
#
_entry.id   54eaabb80d3349a4c36d5b1341c8cff3
#
_cell.length_a   1.000
_cell.length_b   1.000
_cell.length_c   1.000
_cell.angle_alpha   90.00
_cell.angle_beta   90.00
_cell.angle_gamma   90.00
#
_symmetry.space_group_name_H-M   'P 1'
#
loop_
_entity.id
_entity.type
_entity.pdbx_description
1 polymer ?
#
loop_
_entity_poly.entity_id
_entity_poly.type
_entity_poly.pdbx_seq_one_letter_code
_entity_poly.pdbx_strand_id
1 'polypeptide(L)'
;MSAPAAPAAIRTLIVEDDFRVAEIHRGFLERLASFSVVGIAHTAQDALERAERDRPDLVLLDIYLPDRSGLEVLRELHATGRPPVDVIAITAANDVETLRSALQGGVVHYLVKPFQFNAFREKLESYAALRSRLGQVREVDQQEIDELYATLRSSSGPELPKGLSPATLALVARTLRGSAGDLSAEDVAERTGVSRVTSRRYLDRLARSGLVAVTMRYGKAGRPEHRYRWADAVTAGGA
;
A
#
# COMPACT_ATOMS: atom_id res chain seq x y z
N MET A 1 12.92 -37.33 -6.46
CA MET A 1 12.56 -35.91 -6.72
C MET A 1 12.06 -35.39 -5.42
N SER A 2 12.89 -34.62 -4.70
CA SER A 2 12.49 -33.92 -3.46
C SER A 2 11.50 -32.80 -3.81
N ALA A 3 10.34 -32.79 -3.17
CA ALA A 3 9.41 -31.69 -3.27
C ALA A 3 10.13 -30.39 -2.83
N PRO A 4 9.88 -29.24 -3.49
CA PRO A 4 10.44 -27.98 -3.06
C PRO A 4 9.97 -27.72 -1.62
N ALA A 5 10.91 -27.43 -0.72
CA ALA A 5 10.60 -27.06 0.65
C ALA A 5 9.64 -25.85 0.63
N ALA A 6 8.55 -25.93 1.38
CA ALA A 6 7.65 -24.80 1.54
C ALA A 6 8.47 -23.57 2.00
N PRO A 7 8.23 -22.39 1.44
CA PRO A 7 8.95 -21.18 1.85
C PRO A 7 8.78 -21.00 3.36
N ALA A 8 9.89 -20.71 4.05
CA ALA A 8 9.87 -20.47 5.49
C ALA A 8 8.92 -19.31 5.82
N ALA A 9 8.12 -19.45 6.86
CA ALA A 9 7.20 -18.41 7.30
C ALA A 9 7.98 -17.13 7.66
N ILE A 10 7.44 -15.97 7.28
CA ILE A 10 8.00 -14.64 7.55
C ILE A 10 7.90 -14.38 9.05
N ARG A 11 9.05 -14.30 9.71
CA ARG A 11 9.18 -14.08 11.15
C ARG A 11 8.82 -12.63 11.47
N THR A 12 7.73 -12.43 12.19
CA THR A 12 7.15 -11.09 12.39
C THR A 12 7.16 -10.71 13.86
N LEU A 13 7.75 -9.55 14.18
CA LEU A 13 7.67 -8.89 15.48
C LEU A 13 6.54 -7.86 15.44
N ILE A 14 5.68 -7.87 16.48
CA ILE A 14 4.62 -6.87 16.65
C ILE A 14 5.12 -5.86 17.68
N VAL A 15 4.99 -4.56 17.36
CA VAL A 15 5.34 -3.46 18.27
C VAL A 15 4.10 -2.58 18.42
N GLU A 16 3.46 -2.67 19.59
CA GLU A 16 2.15 -2.04 19.88
C GLU A 16 2.03 -1.85 21.40
N ASP A 17 1.74 -0.64 21.85
CA ASP A 17 1.64 -0.32 23.26
C ASP A 17 0.35 -0.85 23.92
N ASP A 18 -0.76 -0.88 23.18
CA ASP A 18 -2.01 -1.47 23.66
C ASP A 18 -1.99 -2.99 23.54
N PHE A 19 -1.97 -3.68 24.68
CA PHE A 19 -1.97 -5.14 24.76
C PHE A 19 -3.14 -5.80 24.00
N ARG A 20 -4.32 -5.16 23.99
CA ARG A 20 -5.51 -5.71 23.31
C ARG A 20 -5.36 -5.59 21.80
N VAL A 21 -4.82 -4.48 21.33
CA VAL A 21 -4.57 -4.24 19.92
C VAL A 21 -3.45 -5.16 19.43
N ALA A 22 -2.38 -5.34 20.22
CA ALA A 22 -1.31 -6.29 19.91
C ALA A 22 -1.85 -7.73 19.75
N GLU A 23 -2.75 -8.17 20.63
CA GLU A 23 -3.40 -9.48 20.54
C GLU A 23 -4.30 -9.60 19.30
N ILE A 24 -4.99 -8.53 18.90
CA ILE A 24 -5.78 -8.51 17.65
C ILE A 24 -4.85 -8.66 16.45
N HIS A 25 -3.73 -7.93 16.42
CA HIS A 25 -2.74 -8.05 15.34
C HIS A 25 -2.12 -9.45 15.30
N ARG A 26 -1.83 -10.05 16.46
CA ARG A 26 -1.38 -11.43 16.55
C ARG A 26 -2.40 -12.39 15.95
N GLY A 27 -3.66 -12.30 16.36
CA GLY A 27 -4.74 -13.13 15.84
C GLY A 27 -4.99 -12.92 14.33
N PHE A 28 -4.69 -11.74 13.80
CA PHE A 28 -4.73 -11.49 12.36
C PHE A 28 -3.58 -12.19 11.63
N LEU A 29 -2.36 -12.11 12.14
CA LEU A 29 -1.18 -12.78 11.57
C LEU A 29 -1.30 -14.30 11.59
N GLU A 30 -1.80 -14.89 12.69
CA GLU A 30 -1.97 -16.35 12.83
C GLU A 30 -2.94 -16.95 11.81
N ARG A 31 -3.80 -16.12 11.20
CA ARG A 31 -4.69 -16.52 10.09
C ARG A 31 -4.00 -16.52 8.73
N LEU A 32 -2.75 -16.07 8.64
CA LEU A 32 -1.96 -15.95 7.42
C LEU A 32 -0.81 -16.95 7.45
N ALA A 33 -0.93 -18.04 6.71
CA ALA A 33 0.03 -19.16 6.73
C ALA A 33 1.49 -18.75 6.39
N SER A 34 1.67 -17.64 5.70
CA SER A 34 2.99 -17.12 5.30
C SER A 34 3.73 -16.38 6.43
N PHE A 35 3.11 -16.19 7.61
CA PHE A 35 3.68 -15.40 8.70
C PHE A 35 3.75 -16.22 9.99
N SER A 36 4.74 -15.88 10.83
CA SER A 36 4.86 -16.41 12.19
C SER A 36 5.22 -15.29 13.16
N VAL A 37 4.48 -15.14 14.24
CA VAL A 37 4.80 -14.15 15.29
C VAL A 37 5.96 -14.66 16.12
N VAL A 38 7.07 -13.91 16.17
CA VAL A 38 8.27 -14.24 16.95
C VAL A 38 8.31 -13.50 18.30
N GLY A 39 7.50 -12.44 18.45
CA GLY A 39 7.40 -11.69 19.68
C GLY A 39 6.42 -10.54 19.59
N ILE A 40 6.09 -9.98 20.75
CA ILE A 40 5.33 -8.73 20.91
C ILE A 40 6.14 -7.82 21.81
N ALA A 41 6.33 -6.57 21.41
CA ALA A 41 6.96 -5.52 22.19
C ALA A 41 5.94 -4.41 22.44
N HIS A 42 5.98 -3.81 23.63
CA HIS A 42 5.06 -2.74 24.02
C HIS A 42 5.74 -1.38 24.19
N THR A 43 7.06 -1.33 23.99
CA THR A 43 7.88 -0.13 24.04
C THR A 43 8.91 -0.14 22.92
N ALA A 44 9.43 1.02 22.58
CA ALA A 44 10.51 1.15 21.61
C ALA A 44 11.77 0.42 22.06
N GLN A 45 12.11 0.50 23.34
CA GLN A 45 13.28 -0.19 23.90
C GLN A 45 13.17 -1.72 23.74
N ASP A 46 12.03 -2.32 24.17
CA ASP A 46 11.81 -3.78 24.03
C ASP A 46 11.77 -4.20 22.56
N ALA A 47 11.25 -3.33 21.65
CA ALA A 47 11.24 -3.59 20.22
C ALA A 47 12.64 -3.75 19.64
N LEU A 48 13.55 -2.86 19.99
CA LEU A 48 14.94 -2.90 19.51
C LEU A 48 15.72 -4.09 20.08
N GLU A 49 15.56 -4.39 21.38
CA GLU A 49 16.17 -5.55 22.03
C GLU A 49 15.69 -6.87 21.40
N ARG A 50 14.38 -6.98 21.14
CA ARG A 50 13.80 -8.15 20.46
C ARG A 50 14.25 -8.26 19.02
N ALA A 51 14.32 -7.15 18.29
CA ALA A 51 14.78 -7.16 16.90
C ALA A 51 16.21 -7.71 16.78
N GLU A 52 17.10 -7.38 17.73
CA GLU A 52 18.46 -7.93 17.78
C GLU A 52 18.50 -9.42 18.16
N ARG A 53 17.74 -9.80 19.18
CA ARG A 53 17.71 -11.16 19.71
C ARG A 53 16.99 -12.13 18.78
N ASP A 54 15.78 -11.75 18.34
CA ASP A 54 14.86 -12.65 17.65
C ASP A 54 15.03 -12.57 16.13
N ARG A 55 15.74 -11.57 15.60
CA ARG A 55 16.03 -11.35 14.18
C ARG A 55 14.80 -11.56 13.30
N PRO A 56 13.75 -10.74 13.46
CA PRO A 56 12.56 -10.83 12.64
C PRO A 56 12.85 -10.46 11.19
N ASP A 57 12.07 -11.01 10.26
CA ASP A 57 12.06 -10.58 8.85
C ASP A 57 11.24 -9.32 8.66
N LEU A 58 10.20 -9.16 9.47
CA LEU A 58 9.23 -8.07 9.41
C LEU A 58 8.93 -7.54 10.80
N VAL A 59 8.82 -6.22 10.91
CA VAL A 59 8.27 -5.54 12.09
C VAL A 59 6.97 -4.86 11.73
N LEU A 60 5.88 -5.17 12.46
CA LEU A 60 4.66 -4.37 12.47
C LEU A 60 4.81 -3.32 13.55
N LEU A 61 4.97 -2.06 13.18
CA LEU A 61 5.40 -1.00 14.07
C LEU A 61 4.33 0.07 14.24
N ASP A 62 3.82 0.23 15.46
CA ASP A 62 3.08 1.44 15.80
C ASP A 62 4.06 2.64 15.87
N ILE A 63 3.62 3.76 15.31
CA ILE A 63 4.38 5.01 15.36
C ILE A 63 4.28 5.69 16.73
N TYR A 64 3.17 5.47 17.45
CA TYR A 64 2.94 6.05 18.76
C TYR A 64 3.23 5.03 19.87
N LEU A 65 4.41 5.11 20.45
CA LEU A 65 4.84 4.28 21.58
C LEU A 65 5.01 5.16 22.81
N PRO A 66 4.91 4.58 24.04
CA PRO A 66 4.87 5.37 25.28
C PRO A 66 6.21 6.00 25.66
N ASP A 67 7.32 5.41 25.23
CA ASP A 67 8.67 5.80 25.59
C ASP A 67 9.36 6.66 24.52
N ARG A 68 9.18 6.33 23.23
CA ARG A 68 9.77 7.07 22.09
C ARG A 68 8.90 6.92 20.85
N SER A 69 9.13 7.79 19.85
CA SER A 69 8.45 7.66 18.55
C SER A 69 8.86 6.40 17.81
N GLY A 70 7.90 5.67 17.23
CA GLY A 70 8.17 4.57 16.31
C GLY A 70 9.00 4.97 15.09
N LEU A 71 9.00 6.27 14.70
CA LEU A 71 9.91 6.78 13.66
C LEU A 71 11.38 6.74 14.09
N GLU A 72 11.67 6.87 15.38
CA GLU A 72 13.02 6.70 15.92
C GLU A 72 13.42 5.22 15.91
N VAL A 73 12.50 4.34 16.32
CA VAL A 73 12.69 2.88 16.21
C VAL A 73 12.99 2.48 14.77
N LEU A 74 12.23 2.99 13.80
CA LEU A 74 12.43 2.73 12.38
C LEU A 74 13.85 3.11 11.93
N ARG A 75 14.32 4.32 12.31
CA ARG A 75 15.68 4.77 11.97
C ARG A 75 16.77 3.89 12.61
N GLU A 76 16.56 3.48 13.86
CA GLU A 76 17.50 2.60 14.55
C GLU A 76 17.51 1.18 13.96
N LEU A 77 16.37 0.63 13.57
CA LEU A 77 16.28 -0.66 12.88
C LEU A 77 17.02 -0.66 11.55
N HIS A 78 17.00 0.47 10.82
CA HIS A 78 17.67 0.61 9.54
C HIS A 78 19.09 1.22 9.65
N ALA A 79 19.60 1.42 10.86
CA ALA A 79 20.95 1.94 11.06
C ALA A 79 22.02 0.97 10.54
N THR A 80 23.14 1.53 10.07
CA THR A 80 24.27 0.75 9.55
C THR A 80 24.78 -0.27 10.58
N GLY A 81 24.99 -1.50 10.14
CA GLY A 81 25.51 -2.59 10.97
C GLY A 81 24.45 -3.45 11.64
N ARG A 82 23.16 -3.10 11.54
CA ARG A 82 22.06 -3.97 11.97
C ARG A 82 21.64 -4.96 10.88
N PRO A 83 21.12 -6.14 11.25
CA PRO A 83 20.50 -7.04 10.28
C PRO A 83 19.37 -6.35 9.54
N PRO A 84 19.22 -6.55 8.21
CA PRO A 84 18.13 -5.96 7.45
C PRO A 84 16.78 -6.50 7.94
N VAL A 85 15.84 -5.61 8.19
CA VAL A 85 14.48 -5.93 8.61
C VAL A 85 13.51 -5.03 7.87
N ASP A 86 12.44 -5.60 7.34
CA ASP A 86 11.38 -4.82 6.70
C ASP A 86 10.41 -4.29 7.75
N VAL A 87 9.85 -3.10 7.53
CA VAL A 87 8.92 -2.47 8.47
C VAL A 87 7.61 -2.11 7.77
N ILE A 88 6.50 -2.53 8.35
CA ILE A 88 5.15 -2.05 8.02
C ILE A 88 4.71 -1.16 9.19
N ALA A 89 4.49 0.13 8.92
CA ALA A 89 3.99 1.04 9.94
C ALA A 89 2.47 0.86 10.12
N ILE A 90 2.05 0.82 11.39
CA ILE A 90 0.63 0.79 11.78
C ILE A 90 0.41 2.00 12.68
N THR A 91 -0.49 2.91 12.31
CA THR A 91 -0.60 4.19 13.02
C THR A 91 -2.02 4.73 13.04
N ALA A 92 -2.37 5.43 14.11
CA ALA A 92 -3.57 6.26 14.18
C ALA A 92 -3.39 7.61 13.47
N ALA A 93 -2.18 7.94 13.01
CA ALA A 93 -1.88 9.24 12.43
C ALA A 93 -2.57 9.46 11.09
N ASN A 94 -3.34 10.53 11.04
CA ASN A 94 -3.87 11.10 9.79
C ASN A 94 -3.02 12.29 9.30
N ASP A 95 -1.87 12.56 9.94
CA ASP A 95 -1.04 13.68 9.53
C ASP A 95 -0.05 13.27 8.42
N VAL A 96 0.03 14.15 7.42
CA VAL A 96 0.85 13.94 6.21
C VAL A 96 2.35 13.92 6.55
N GLU A 97 2.76 14.57 7.61
CA GLU A 97 4.15 14.71 7.99
C GLU A 97 4.72 13.43 8.60
N THR A 98 3.96 12.79 9.48
CA THR A 98 4.28 11.45 10.00
C THR A 98 4.32 10.41 8.89
N LEU A 99 3.34 10.44 7.98
CA LEU A 99 3.34 9.55 6.80
C LEU A 99 4.60 9.78 5.93
N ARG A 100 4.92 11.03 5.63
CA ARG A 100 6.12 11.36 4.83
C ARG A 100 7.40 10.86 5.50
N SER A 101 7.52 11.08 6.81
CA SER A 101 8.66 10.64 7.60
C SER A 101 8.81 9.12 7.63
N ALA A 102 7.70 8.37 7.75
CA ALA A 102 7.70 6.92 7.68
C ALA A 102 8.15 6.43 6.29
N LEU A 103 7.62 7.01 5.21
CA LEU A 103 8.02 6.66 3.84
C LEU A 103 9.48 6.96 3.56
N GLN A 104 10.01 8.10 4.03
CA GLN A 104 11.42 8.44 3.92
C GLN A 104 12.30 7.54 4.79
N GLY A 105 11.77 7.03 5.90
CA GLY A 105 12.42 6.07 6.77
C GLY A 105 12.50 4.64 6.19
N GLY A 106 11.86 4.38 5.04
CA GLY A 106 11.98 3.09 4.35
C GLY A 106 10.94 2.05 4.74
N VAL A 107 9.75 2.44 5.26
CA VAL A 107 8.66 1.48 5.48
C VAL A 107 8.20 0.89 4.15
N VAL A 108 8.00 -0.42 4.10
CA VAL A 108 7.53 -1.11 2.89
C VAL A 108 6.04 -0.91 2.65
N HIS A 109 5.26 -0.80 3.71
CA HIS A 109 3.83 -0.46 3.70
C HIS A 109 3.44 0.31 4.95
N TYR A 110 2.24 0.93 4.90
CA TYR A 110 1.65 1.47 6.11
C TYR A 110 0.14 1.19 6.17
N LEU A 111 -0.41 1.11 7.40
CA LEU A 111 -1.82 0.90 7.71
C LEU A 111 -2.29 2.00 8.67
N VAL A 112 -3.44 2.61 8.35
CA VAL A 112 -4.07 3.62 9.23
C VAL A 112 -5.15 2.96 10.07
N LYS A 113 -5.04 3.07 11.40
CA LYS A 113 -6.07 2.65 12.36
C LYS A 113 -7.29 3.60 12.29
N PRO A 114 -8.53 3.11 12.40
CA PRO A 114 -8.91 1.70 12.52
C PRO A 114 -8.98 0.99 11.17
N PHE A 115 -8.54 -0.26 11.09
CA PHE A 115 -8.65 -1.10 9.90
C PHE A 115 -9.29 -2.46 10.24
N GLN A 116 -9.86 -3.10 9.21
CA GLN A 116 -10.42 -4.44 9.31
C GLN A 116 -9.40 -5.50 8.87
N PHE A 117 -9.65 -6.77 9.24
CA PHE A 117 -8.80 -7.89 8.84
C PHE A 117 -8.52 -7.95 7.33
N ASN A 118 -9.48 -7.62 6.48
CA ASN A 118 -9.27 -7.68 5.02
C ASN A 118 -8.20 -6.70 4.55
N ALA A 119 -8.20 -5.44 5.05
CA ALA A 119 -7.18 -4.46 4.70
C ALA A 119 -5.80 -4.88 5.22
N PHE A 120 -5.73 -5.41 6.43
CA PHE A 120 -4.52 -5.98 7.01
C PHE A 120 -4.00 -7.13 6.15
N ARG A 121 -4.84 -8.12 5.83
CA ARG A 121 -4.50 -9.27 4.99
C ARG A 121 -3.96 -8.86 3.64
N GLU A 122 -4.63 -7.96 2.92
CA GLU A 122 -4.20 -7.49 1.60
C GLU A 122 -2.77 -6.91 1.63
N LYS A 123 -2.44 -6.13 2.66
CA LYS A 123 -1.11 -5.55 2.81
C LYS A 123 -0.05 -6.60 3.08
N LEU A 124 -0.33 -7.54 3.98
CA LEU A 124 0.60 -8.60 4.34
C LEU A 124 0.80 -9.59 3.19
N GLU A 125 -0.26 -10.01 2.51
CA GLU A 125 -0.17 -10.89 1.34
C GLU A 125 0.61 -10.23 0.20
N SER A 126 0.41 -8.93 -0.05
CA SER A 126 1.17 -8.17 -1.04
C SER A 126 2.66 -8.11 -0.68
N TYR A 127 2.99 -7.88 0.59
CA TYR A 127 4.37 -7.92 1.06
C TYR A 127 4.99 -9.32 0.90
N ALA A 128 4.28 -10.38 1.30
CA ALA A 128 4.77 -11.75 1.15
C ALA A 128 5.03 -12.12 -0.32
N ALA A 129 4.15 -11.70 -1.23
CA ALA A 129 4.32 -11.91 -2.67
C ALA A 129 5.55 -11.17 -3.22
N LEU A 130 5.76 -9.92 -2.81
CA LEU A 130 6.94 -9.15 -3.18
C LEU A 130 8.23 -9.82 -2.69
N ARG A 131 8.29 -10.18 -1.40
CA ARG A 131 9.45 -10.83 -0.79
C ARG A 131 9.79 -12.15 -1.48
N SER A 132 8.77 -12.96 -1.79
CA SER A 132 8.94 -14.22 -2.53
C SER A 132 9.55 -14.00 -3.91
N ARG A 133 9.09 -12.98 -4.65
CA ARG A 133 9.63 -12.62 -5.96
C ARG A 133 11.09 -12.16 -5.86
N LEU A 134 11.40 -11.25 -4.94
CA LEU A 134 12.77 -10.77 -4.71
C LEU A 134 13.74 -11.90 -4.37
N GLY A 135 13.29 -12.92 -3.61
CA GLY A 135 14.09 -14.09 -3.27
C GLY A 135 14.38 -15.04 -4.43
N GLN A 136 13.62 -14.96 -5.53
CA GLN A 136 13.76 -15.82 -6.71
C GLN A 136 14.56 -15.16 -7.85
N VAL A 137 14.68 -13.85 -7.83
CA VAL A 137 15.35 -13.08 -8.88
C VAL A 137 16.87 -13.14 -8.70
N ARG A 138 17.59 -13.69 -9.69
CA ARG A 138 19.06 -13.71 -9.74
C ARG A 138 19.64 -12.60 -10.63
N GLU A 139 18.89 -12.17 -11.63
CA GLU A 139 19.21 -11.03 -12.50
C GLU A 139 17.91 -10.28 -12.72
N VAL A 140 17.89 -8.98 -12.48
CA VAL A 140 16.70 -8.13 -12.57
C VAL A 140 16.79 -7.35 -13.89
N ASP A 141 15.85 -7.56 -14.80
CA ASP A 141 15.66 -6.66 -15.93
C ASP A 141 14.74 -5.47 -15.56
N GLN A 142 14.73 -4.45 -16.43
CA GLN A 142 13.93 -3.23 -16.18
C GLN A 142 12.43 -3.53 -16.11
N GLN A 143 11.95 -4.52 -16.83
CA GLN A 143 10.54 -4.89 -16.85
C GLN A 143 10.12 -5.55 -15.52
N GLU A 144 10.96 -6.39 -14.96
CA GLU A 144 10.76 -7.00 -13.63
C GLU A 144 10.80 -5.94 -12.52
N ILE A 145 11.69 -4.95 -12.61
CA ILE A 145 11.72 -3.81 -11.71
C ILE A 145 10.40 -3.05 -11.75
N ASP A 146 9.92 -2.73 -12.94
CA ASP A 146 8.66 -1.98 -13.12
C ASP A 146 7.45 -2.75 -12.59
N GLU A 147 7.41 -4.07 -12.75
CA GLU A 147 6.37 -4.93 -12.19
C GLU A 147 6.44 -5.03 -10.65
N LEU A 148 7.64 -5.07 -10.06
CA LEU A 148 7.84 -5.03 -8.62
C LEU A 148 7.35 -3.70 -8.03
N TYR A 149 7.71 -2.58 -8.64
CA TYR A 149 7.22 -1.26 -8.22
C TYR A 149 5.71 -1.11 -8.43
N ALA A 150 5.13 -1.69 -9.48
CA ALA A 150 3.69 -1.69 -9.68
C ALA A 150 2.96 -2.49 -8.58
N THR A 151 3.53 -3.60 -8.12
CA THR A 151 2.99 -4.40 -7.00
C THR A 151 3.02 -3.61 -5.69
N LEU A 152 4.10 -2.89 -5.38
CA LEU A 152 4.20 -2.01 -4.22
C LEU A 152 3.17 -0.86 -4.26
N ARG A 153 2.97 -0.26 -5.42
CA ARG A 153 2.02 0.85 -5.60
C ARG A 153 0.56 0.42 -5.53
N SER A 154 0.22 -0.76 -6.06
CA SER A 154 -1.16 -1.26 -6.05
C SER A 154 -1.65 -1.61 -4.64
N SER A 155 -0.75 -1.99 -3.75
CA SER A 155 -1.07 -2.23 -2.33
C SER A 155 -1.11 -0.95 -1.47
N SER A 156 -0.66 0.19 -2.00
CA SER A 156 -0.64 1.50 -1.30
C SER A 156 -1.86 2.37 -1.60
N GLY A 157 -2.79 1.92 -2.44
CA GLY A 157 -4.04 2.64 -2.71
C GLY A 157 -4.98 2.61 -1.51
N PRO A 158 -5.65 3.75 -1.17
CA PRO A 158 -6.70 3.75 -0.17
C PRO A 158 -7.78 2.76 -0.59
N GLU A 159 -8.30 2.04 0.41
CA GLU A 159 -9.41 1.07 0.27
C GLU A 159 -10.49 1.58 -0.70
N LEU A 160 -10.83 0.77 -1.71
CA LEU A 160 -11.92 1.14 -2.62
C LEU A 160 -13.23 1.20 -1.82
N PRO A 161 -13.98 2.29 -1.88
CA PRO A 161 -15.28 2.38 -1.21
C PRO A 161 -16.17 1.19 -1.56
N LYS A 162 -17.01 0.74 -0.61
CA LYS A 162 -17.97 -0.36 -0.83
C LYS A 162 -18.68 -0.21 -2.17
N GLY A 163 -18.60 -1.26 -3.01
CA GLY A 163 -19.19 -1.30 -4.34
C GLY A 163 -18.30 -0.83 -5.49
N LEU A 164 -17.00 -0.64 -5.26
CA LEU A 164 -16.00 -0.50 -6.32
C LEU A 164 -15.10 -1.75 -6.35
N SER A 165 -14.85 -2.31 -7.54
CA SER A 165 -13.98 -3.46 -7.72
C SER A 165 -12.63 -3.04 -8.33
N PRO A 166 -11.50 -3.67 -7.93
CA PRO A 166 -10.20 -3.41 -8.54
C PRO A 166 -10.18 -3.67 -10.05
N ALA A 167 -10.86 -4.73 -10.49
CA ALA A 167 -10.93 -5.09 -11.91
C ALA A 167 -11.61 -4.00 -12.75
N THR A 168 -12.73 -3.46 -12.28
CA THR A 168 -13.43 -2.37 -12.97
C THR A 168 -12.64 -1.07 -12.93
N LEU A 169 -11.92 -0.78 -11.83
CA LEU A 169 -11.03 0.38 -11.74
C LEU A 169 -9.91 0.28 -12.78
N ALA A 170 -9.27 -0.89 -12.90
CA ALA A 170 -8.23 -1.14 -13.89
C ALA A 170 -8.76 -1.02 -15.34
N LEU A 171 -9.98 -1.49 -15.59
CA LEU A 171 -10.63 -1.35 -16.90
C LEU A 171 -10.86 0.11 -17.26
N VAL A 172 -11.45 0.91 -16.36
CA VAL A 172 -11.68 2.36 -16.56
C VAL A 172 -10.35 3.11 -16.75
N ALA A 173 -9.34 2.81 -15.94
CA ALA A 173 -8.01 3.41 -16.06
C ALA A 173 -7.35 3.11 -17.40
N ARG A 174 -7.41 1.87 -17.89
CA ARG A 174 -6.88 1.49 -19.22
C ARG A 174 -7.60 2.22 -20.34
N THR A 175 -8.92 2.34 -20.26
CA THR A 175 -9.73 3.05 -21.26
C THR A 175 -9.35 4.51 -21.38
N LEU A 176 -9.08 5.18 -20.23
CA LEU A 176 -8.60 6.57 -20.24
C LEU A 176 -7.19 6.70 -20.78
N ARG A 177 -6.26 5.83 -20.38
CA ARG A 177 -4.87 5.85 -20.88
C ARG A 177 -4.78 5.60 -22.36
N GLY A 178 -5.61 4.73 -22.91
CA GLY A 178 -5.67 4.44 -24.35
C GLY A 178 -6.39 5.49 -25.17
N SER A 179 -6.94 6.56 -24.56
CA SER A 179 -7.63 7.63 -25.28
C SER A 179 -6.68 8.79 -25.58
N ALA A 180 -6.68 9.26 -26.82
CA ALA A 180 -5.90 10.44 -27.24
C ALA A 180 -6.48 11.77 -26.67
N GLY A 181 -7.68 11.76 -26.10
CA GLY A 181 -8.37 12.94 -25.58
C GLY A 181 -9.07 12.70 -24.25
N ASP A 182 -9.80 13.69 -23.78
CA ASP A 182 -10.67 13.59 -22.61
C ASP A 182 -11.93 12.78 -22.92
N LEU A 183 -12.43 12.03 -21.93
CA LEU A 183 -13.65 11.24 -22.02
C LEU A 183 -14.66 11.70 -20.96
N SER A 184 -15.95 11.65 -21.30
CA SER A 184 -17.03 11.78 -20.33
C SER A 184 -17.31 10.44 -19.62
N ALA A 185 -18.12 10.46 -18.58
CA ALA A 185 -18.59 9.22 -17.95
C ALA A 185 -19.48 8.37 -18.89
N GLU A 186 -20.12 8.99 -19.86
CA GLU A 186 -20.88 8.32 -20.93
C GLU A 186 -19.93 7.59 -21.88
N ASP A 187 -18.90 8.29 -22.41
CA ASP A 187 -17.92 7.70 -23.30
C ASP A 187 -17.21 6.48 -22.67
N VAL A 188 -16.91 6.56 -21.36
CA VAL A 188 -16.31 5.45 -20.62
C VAL A 188 -17.30 4.31 -20.44
N ALA A 189 -18.58 4.60 -20.16
CA ALA A 189 -19.63 3.60 -20.03
C ALA A 189 -19.81 2.80 -21.34
N GLU A 190 -19.86 3.47 -22.47
CA GLU A 190 -19.98 2.85 -23.80
C GLU A 190 -18.80 1.93 -24.11
N ARG A 191 -17.57 2.37 -23.81
CA ARG A 191 -16.35 1.63 -24.11
C ARG A 191 -16.09 0.44 -23.16
N THR A 192 -16.61 0.48 -21.94
CA THR A 192 -16.32 -0.53 -20.90
C THR A 192 -17.49 -1.48 -20.64
N GLY A 193 -18.69 -1.15 -21.10
CA GLY A 193 -19.92 -1.88 -20.75
C GLY A 193 -20.40 -1.65 -19.30
N VAL A 194 -19.78 -0.72 -18.58
CA VAL A 194 -20.14 -0.36 -17.21
C VAL A 194 -21.17 0.78 -17.23
N SER A 195 -22.14 0.78 -16.32
CA SER A 195 -23.13 1.86 -16.30
C SER A 195 -22.49 3.24 -16.12
N ARG A 196 -23.11 4.30 -16.70
CA ARG A 196 -22.65 5.68 -16.58
C ARG A 196 -22.45 6.13 -15.13
N VAL A 197 -23.37 5.75 -14.24
CA VAL A 197 -23.28 6.09 -12.82
C VAL A 197 -22.05 5.42 -12.18
N THR A 198 -21.83 4.17 -12.50
CA THR A 198 -20.66 3.41 -12.02
C THR A 198 -19.39 3.98 -12.61
N SER A 199 -19.32 4.23 -13.93
CA SER A 199 -18.16 4.85 -14.59
C SER A 199 -17.78 6.17 -13.94
N ARG A 200 -18.76 7.03 -13.63
CA ARG A 200 -18.54 8.30 -12.93
C ARG A 200 -17.89 8.10 -11.55
N ARG A 201 -18.35 7.11 -10.75
CA ARG A 201 -17.77 6.82 -9.44
C ARG A 201 -16.28 6.42 -9.52
N TYR A 202 -15.92 5.64 -10.54
CA TYR A 202 -14.51 5.27 -10.78
C TYR A 202 -13.68 6.43 -11.28
N LEU A 203 -14.21 7.26 -12.18
CA LEU A 203 -13.55 8.46 -12.69
C LEU A 203 -13.31 9.49 -11.59
N ASP A 204 -14.31 9.75 -10.74
CA ASP A 204 -14.19 10.64 -9.59
C ASP A 204 -13.16 10.10 -8.56
N ARG A 205 -13.01 8.78 -8.47
CA ARG A 205 -11.97 8.15 -7.64
C ARG A 205 -10.57 8.38 -8.21
N LEU A 206 -10.38 8.13 -9.51
CA LEU A 206 -9.10 8.36 -10.19
C LEU A 206 -8.71 9.84 -10.16
N ALA A 207 -9.68 10.75 -10.24
CA ALA A 207 -9.45 12.19 -10.11
C ALA A 207 -8.98 12.57 -8.69
N ARG A 208 -9.62 12.04 -7.65
CA ARG A 208 -9.21 12.26 -6.24
C ARG A 208 -7.82 11.69 -5.93
N SER A 209 -7.39 10.66 -6.62
CA SER A 209 -6.02 10.14 -6.49
C SER A 209 -4.99 10.87 -7.34
N GLY A 210 -5.38 11.95 -8.05
CA GLY A 210 -4.47 12.75 -8.89
C GLY A 210 -4.05 12.08 -10.20
N LEU A 211 -4.58 10.89 -10.51
CA LEU A 211 -4.25 10.15 -11.73
C LEU A 211 -4.99 10.67 -12.97
N VAL A 212 -6.04 11.44 -12.76
CA VAL A 212 -6.92 11.95 -13.82
C VAL A 212 -7.23 13.42 -13.58
N ALA A 213 -7.01 14.25 -14.59
CA ALA A 213 -7.44 15.64 -14.60
C ALA A 213 -8.91 15.73 -14.98
N VAL A 214 -9.65 16.62 -14.32
CA VAL A 214 -11.06 16.89 -14.59
C VAL A 214 -11.21 18.29 -15.16
N THR A 215 -11.87 18.40 -16.30
CA THR A 215 -12.26 19.68 -16.89
C THR A 215 -13.77 19.75 -17.04
N MET A 216 -14.33 20.94 -17.04
CA MET A 216 -15.75 21.15 -17.29
C MET A 216 -15.96 21.67 -18.71
N ARG A 217 -16.79 20.98 -19.48
CA ARG A 217 -17.19 21.44 -20.82
C ARG A 217 -18.61 22.01 -20.73
N TYR A 218 -18.74 23.28 -21.09
CA TYR A 218 -20.03 23.97 -21.15
C TYR A 218 -20.61 23.80 -22.56
N GLY A 219 -21.78 23.13 -22.68
CA GLY A 219 -22.53 23.05 -23.92
C GLY A 219 -23.45 24.27 -24.13
N LYS A 220 -23.96 24.48 -25.36
CA LYS A 220 -24.86 25.61 -25.71
C LYS A 220 -26.19 25.61 -24.94
N ALA A 221 -26.63 24.49 -24.37
CA ALA A 221 -27.77 24.36 -23.49
C ALA A 221 -27.61 23.12 -22.61
N GLY A 222 -27.55 23.27 -21.29
CA GLY A 222 -27.53 22.14 -20.36
C GLY A 222 -26.55 22.28 -19.19
N ARG A 223 -26.54 21.26 -18.31
CA ARG A 223 -25.58 21.16 -17.20
C ARG A 223 -24.16 20.98 -17.73
N PRO A 224 -23.12 21.57 -17.08
CA PRO A 224 -21.73 21.34 -17.42
C PRO A 224 -21.40 19.85 -17.39
N GLU A 225 -20.70 19.37 -18.42
CA GLU A 225 -20.25 17.99 -18.52
C GLU A 225 -18.84 17.87 -17.97
N HIS A 226 -18.60 16.91 -17.07
CA HIS A 226 -17.27 16.56 -16.58
C HIS A 226 -16.56 15.74 -17.65
N ARG A 227 -15.35 16.18 -18.01
CA ARG A 227 -14.44 15.48 -18.92
C ARG A 227 -13.20 15.08 -18.16
N TYR A 228 -12.77 13.86 -18.39
CA TYR A 228 -11.70 13.22 -17.64
C TYR A 228 -10.57 12.85 -18.58
N ARG A 229 -9.34 13.25 -18.25
CA ARG A 229 -8.16 12.95 -19.02
C ARG A 229 -7.10 12.32 -18.12
N TRP A 230 -6.42 11.30 -18.60
CA TRP A 230 -5.29 10.75 -17.86
C TRP A 230 -4.24 11.85 -17.68
N ALA A 231 -3.76 12.03 -16.45
CA ALA A 231 -2.68 12.97 -16.16
C ALA A 231 -1.38 12.33 -16.64
N ASP A 232 -0.87 12.74 -17.81
CA ASP A 232 0.50 12.41 -18.17
C ASP A 232 1.42 13.00 -17.10
N ALA A 233 2.50 12.28 -16.74
CA ALA A 233 3.47 12.78 -15.79
C ALA A 233 3.95 14.16 -16.28
N VAL A 234 3.55 15.22 -15.58
CA VAL A 234 3.94 16.58 -15.91
C VAL A 234 5.45 16.64 -15.84
N THR A 235 6.09 16.78 -16.99
CA THR A 235 7.43 17.31 -17.12
C THR A 235 7.54 18.57 -16.26
N ALA A 236 8.13 18.46 -15.06
CA ALA A 236 8.60 19.58 -14.31
C ALA A 236 9.77 20.18 -15.07
N GLY A 237 9.49 21.23 -15.86
CA GLY A 237 10.51 21.94 -16.61
C GLY A 237 9.93 23.19 -17.26
N GLY A 238 10.25 24.33 -16.68
CA GLY A 238 10.23 25.59 -17.42
C GLY A 238 9.36 26.71 -16.82
N ALA A 239 9.91 27.53 -16.08
CA ALA A 239 10.22 28.96 -16.11
C ALA A 239 10.26 29.54 -14.72
#